data_478efd5015212a99d543997837137153
#
_entry.id   478efd5015212a99d543997837137153
#
_cell.length_a   1.000
_cell.length_b   1.000
_cell.length_c   1.000
_cell.angle_alpha   90.00
_cell.angle_beta   90.00
_cell.angle_gamma   90.00
#
_symmetry.space_group_name_H-M   'P 1'
#
loop_
_entity.id
_entity.type
_entity.pdbx_description
1 polymer ?
#
loop_
_entity_poly.entity_id
_entity_poly.type
_entity_poly.pdbx_seq_one_letter_code
_entity_poly.pdbx_strand_id
1 'polypeptide(L)'
;SLGTSALKYIITLLPELEKRGFEGAVFHTTGMGGSAMESLIKLGRIVAVMDFSLVEISNYYFGSEVNAGKDRLEVAGKFKIPQIVAPGGLTVVDAKTWSQPPKNFEGREFRPHNRLITCAALSASERKKAASIIGEKLMKSKGPTAFIMTHGGFDDWDREGEWAFDQNAINSFHKEMKNILKEPVKYYEIKQNINEPEFTSLALQIFDEWLDEGLIKIN
;
A
#
# COMPACT_ATOMS: atom_id res chain seq x y z
N SER A 1 4.57 -3.91 -4.51
CA SER A 1 4.80 -4.43 -3.15
C SER A 1 3.66 -5.33 -2.69
N LEU A 2 3.87 -6.13 -1.66
CA LEU A 2 2.85 -6.96 -1.02
C LEU A 2 3.06 -7.02 0.50
N GLY A 3 1.97 -7.32 1.21
CA GLY A 3 1.96 -7.70 2.63
C GLY A 3 1.35 -9.10 2.77
N THR A 4 1.46 -9.73 3.94
CA THR A 4 1.02 -11.11 4.12
C THR A 4 -0.49 -11.31 3.96
N SER A 5 -1.29 -10.33 4.33
CA SER A 5 -2.76 -10.33 4.22
C SER A 5 -3.28 -9.61 2.96
N ALA A 6 -2.42 -8.88 2.25
CA ALA A 6 -2.71 -8.16 1.01
C ALA A 6 -1.74 -8.62 -0.09
N LEU A 7 -1.97 -9.78 -0.69
CA LEU A 7 -1.02 -10.41 -1.61
C LEU A 7 -1.63 -11.22 -2.76
N LYS A 8 -2.92 -11.56 -2.72
CA LYS A 8 -3.51 -12.49 -3.71
C LYS A 8 -3.46 -11.96 -5.14
N TYR A 9 -3.46 -10.64 -5.29
CA TYR A 9 -3.31 -9.98 -6.59
C TYR A 9 -2.02 -10.37 -7.34
N ILE A 10 -0.96 -10.76 -6.61
CA ILE A 10 0.34 -11.10 -7.20
C ILE A 10 0.26 -12.31 -8.15
N ILE A 11 -0.61 -13.28 -7.84
CA ILE A 11 -0.78 -14.51 -8.63
C ILE A 11 -1.22 -14.19 -10.06
N THR A 12 -2.03 -13.16 -10.23
CA THR A 12 -2.52 -12.70 -11.54
C THR A 12 -1.62 -11.63 -12.15
N LEU A 13 -1.14 -10.68 -11.33
CA LEU A 13 -0.34 -9.55 -11.83
C LEU A 13 0.96 -9.96 -12.47
N LEU A 14 1.74 -10.86 -11.86
CA LEU A 14 3.05 -11.23 -12.41
C LEU A 14 2.94 -11.85 -13.80
N PRO A 15 2.13 -12.90 -14.04
CA PRO A 15 1.98 -13.46 -15.39
C PRO A 15 1.43 -12.46 -16.40
N GLU A 16 0.56 -11.55 -15.99
CA GLU A 16 0.00 -10.54 -16.88
C GLU A 16 1.01 -9.46 -17.25
N LEU A 17 1.90 -9.07 -16.35
CA LEU A 17 3.01 -8.16 -16.62
C LEU A 17 4.06 -8.81 -17.54
N GLU A 18 4.37 -10.10 -17.33
CA GLU A 18 5.26 -10.87 -18.20
C GLU A 18 4.74 -10.95 -19.64
N LYS A 19 3.44 -11.17 -19.85
CA LYS A 19 2.80 -11.14 -21.17
C LYS A 19 2.95 -9.79 -21.88
N ARG A 20 3.07 -8.70 -21.10
CA ARG A 20 3.30 -7.33 -21.59
C ARG A 20 4.78 -7.00 -21.79
N GLY A 21 5.67 -7.97 -21.59
CA GLY A 21 7.12 -7.80 -21.76
C GLY A 21 7.85 -7.20 -20.55
N PHE A 22 7.24 -7.22 -19.37
CA PHE A 22 7.85 -6.72 -18.13
C PHE A 22 8.24 -7.83 -17.18
N GLU A 23 9.41 -7.72 -16.58
CA GLU A 23 9.82 -8.56 -15.46
C GLU A 23 9.29 -7.97 -14.14
N GLY A 24 8.61 -8.79 -13.35
CA GLY A 24 8.05 -8.38 -12.06
C GLY A 24 8.96 -8.68 -10.88
N ALA A 25 9.44 -7.65 -10.16
CA ALA A 25 10.13 -7.80 -8.89
C ALA A 25 9.18 -7.58 -7.71
N VAL A 26 9.13 -8.52 -6.78
CA VAL A 26 8.21 -8.50 -5.63
C VAL A 26 8.95 -8.16 -4.34
N PHE A 27 8.41 -7.20 -3.59
CA PHE A 27 8.95 -6.74 -2.31
C PHE A 27 7.93 -6.92 -1.19
N HIS A 28 8.31 -7.67 -0.16
CA HIS A 28 7.47 -7.88 1.02
C HIS A 28 7.69 -6.73 2.03
N THR A 29 6.65 -6.00 2.34
CA THR A 29 6.69 -4.77 3.15
C THR A 29 6.67 -5.05 4.66
N THR A 30 7.75 -5.64 5.16
CA THR A 30 7.95 -6.00 6.57
C THR A 30 9.15 -5.27 7.19
N GLY A 31 9.33 -3.99 6.85
CA GLY A 31 10.39 -3.12 7.39
C GLY A 31 11.65 -3.00 6.52
N MET A 32 11.82 -3.86 5.52
CA MET A 32 12.96 -3.80 4.58
C MET A 32 12.55 -3.78 3.11
N GLY A 33 11.41 -4.38 2.76
CA GLY A 33 11.00 -4.53 1.37
C GLY A 33 10.75 -3.20 0.67
N GLY A 34 10.06 -2.28 1.32
CA GLY A 34 9.85 -0.93 0.77
C GLY A 34 11.15 -0.16 0.57
N SER A 35 12.08 -0.22 1.52
CA SER A 35 13.39 0.41 1.39
C SER A 35 14.23 -0.20 0.26
N ALA A 36 14.18 -1.52 0.08
CA ALA A 36 14.86 -2.22 -1.01
C ALA A 36 14.29 -1.81 -2.37
N MET A 37 12.96 -1.77 -2.51
CA MET A 37 12.28 -1.29 -3.72
C MET A 37 12.71 0.15 -4.05
N GLU A 38 12.65 1.05 -3.09
CA GLU A 38 13.03 2.45 -3.28
C GLU A 38 14.51 2.65 -3.60
N SER A 39 15.38 1.77 -3.12
CA SER A 39 16.80 1.76 -3.49
C SER A 39 16.99 1.37 -4.95
N LEU A 40 16.25 0.40 -5.46
CA LEU A 40 16.30 0.01 -6.87
C LEU A 40 15.72 1.08 -7.79
N ILE A 41 14.69 1.82 -7.34
CA ILE A 41 14.19 3.01 -8.06
C ILE A 41 15.31 4.06 -8.22
N LYS A 42 16.03 4.38 -7.13
CA LYS A 42 17.16 5.33 -7.16
C LYS A 42 18.28 4.90 -8.11
N LEU A 43 18.47 3.58 -8.28
CA LEU A 43 19.44 3.00 -9.20
C LEU A 43 18.94 2.90 -10.65
N GLY A 44 17.73 3.38 -10.95
CA GLY A 44 17.14 3.31 -12.28
C GLY A 44 16.82 1.89 -12.76
N ARG A 45 16.57 0.95 -11.84
CA ARG A 45 16.26 -0.45 -12.15
C ARG A 45 14.77 -0.76 -12.21
N ILE A 46 13.91 0.20 -11.90
CA ILE A 46 12.46 0.05 -11.88
C ILE A 46 11.85 1.11 -12.78
N VAL A 47 11.00 0.70 -13.71
CA VAL A 47 10.33 1.56 -14.69
C VAL A 47 8.91 1.95 -14.29
N ALA A 48 8.27 1.16 -13.44
CA ALA A 48 6.95 1.43 -12.87
C ALA A 48 6.80 0.74 -11.51
N VAL A 49 5.94 1.25 -10.65
CA VAL A 49 5.70 0.71 -9.31
C VAL A 49 4.21 0.42 -9.11
N MET A 50 3.90 -0.77 -8.60
CA MET A 50 2.62 -1.13 -8.02
C MET A 50 2.81 -1.30 -6.51
N ASP A 51 2.52 -0.24 -5.74
CA ASP A 51 2.74 -0.20 -4.29
C ASP A 51 1.43 -0.45 -3.54
N PHE A 52 1.09 -1.72 -3.41
CA PHE A 52 -0.20 -2.20 -2.90
C PHE A 52 -0.17 -2.64 -1.44
N SER A 53 0.95 -2.42 -0.73
CA SER A 53 1.04 -2.67 0.71
C SER A 53 1.83 -1.58 1.40
N LEU A 54 1.13 -0.78 2.21
CA LEU A 54 1.63 0.44 2.83
C LEU A 54 1.80 0.31 4.36
N VAL A 55 1.76 -0.90 4.91
CA VAL A 55 1.88 -1.15 6.35
C VAL A 55 3.14 -0.52 6.97
N GLU A 56 4.25 -0.46 6.23
CA GLU A 56 5.50 0.18 6.70
C GLU A 56 5.32 1.68 7.00
N ILE A 57 4.36 2.34 6.35
CA ILE A 57 4.04 3.76 6.61
C ILE A 57 3.29 3.89 7.94
N SER A 58 2.19 3.14 8.13
CA SER A 58 1.48 3.15 9.41
C SER A 58 2.41 2.75 10.56
N ASN A 59 3.22 1.73 10.36
CA ASN A 59 4.21 1.27 11.33
C ASN A 59 5.15 2.40 11.76
N TYR A 60 5.74 3.14 10.80
CA TYR A 60 6.63 4.27 11.11
C TYR A 60 5.92 5.34 11.95
N TYR A 61 4.76 5.81 11.50
CA TYR A 61 4.08 6.93 12.14
C TYR A 61 3.39 6.57 13.46
N PHE A 62 3.13 5.29 13.68
CA PHE A 62 2.56 4.80 14.94
C PHE A 62 3.61 4.19 15.89
N GLY A 63 4.89 4.30 15.56
CA GLY A 63 5.99 4.00 16.47
C GLY A 63 6.42 2.53 16.49
N SER A 64 6.01 1.74 15.49
CA SER A 64 6.54 0.39 15.30
C SER A 64 7.97 0.42 14.75
N GLU A 65 8.79 -0.51 15.22
CA GLU A 65 10.15 -0.73 14.68
C GLU A 65 10.15 -1.49 13.33
N VAL A 66 9.01 -2.06 12.93
CA VAL A 66 8.83 -2.80 11.66
C VAL A 66 8.48 -1.81 10.55
N ASN A 67 9.39 -0.92 10.19
CA ASN A 67 9.13 0.15 9.23
C ASN A 67 10.30 0.36 8.26
N ALA A 68 10.02 1.03 7.14
CA ALA A 68 10.99 1.36 6.10
C ALA A 68 11.45 2.84 6.14
N GLY A 69 11.25 3.53 7.26
CA GLY A 69 11.66 4.91 7.46
C GLY A 69 10.67 5.97 6.96
N LYS A 70 10.99 7.22 7.25
CA LYS A 70 10.13 8.38 6.99
C LYS A 70 9.84 8.61 5.51
N ASP A 71 10.81 8.33 4.65
CA ASP A 71 10.77 8.68 3.22
C ASP A 71 10.00 7.64 2.37
N ARG A 72 9.50 6.58 2.99
CA ARG A 72 8.69 5.54 2.33
C ARG A 72 7.54 6.17 1.53
N LEU A 73 7.33 5.72 0.27
CA LEU A 73 6.35 6.20 -0.71
C LEU A 73 6.72 7.53 -1.41
N GLU A 74 7.90 8.08 -1.18
CA GLU A 74 8.27 9.36 -1.82
C GLU A 74 9.19 9.19 -3.04
N VAL A 75 9.93 8.10 -3.10
CA VAL A 75 11.03 7.94 -4.07
C VAL A 75 10.53 7.81 -5.50
N ALA A 76 9.48 7.02 -5.76
CA ALA A 76 8.91 6.89 -7.10
C ALA A 76 8.48 8.26 -7.65
N GLY A 77 7.77 9.05 -6.83
CA GLY A 77 7.36 10.40 -7.21
C GLY A 77 8.53 11.37 -7.44
N LYS A 78 9.58 11.32 -6.61
CA LYS A 78 10.80 12.14 -6.78
C LYS A 78 11.53 11.82 -8.08
N PHE A 79 11.59 10.54 -8.46
CA PHE A 79 12.26 10.06 -9.68
C PHE A 79 11.33 10.03 -10.90
N LYS A 80 10.10 10.52 -10.78
CA LYS A 80 9.09 10.56 -11.85
C LYS A 80 8.73 9.17 -12.40
N ILE A 81 8.87 8.13 -11.58
CA ILE A 81 8.47 6.78 -11.93
C ILE A 81 6.97 6.65 -11.79
N PRO A 82 6.24 6.17 -12.81
CA PRO A 82 4.82 5.88 -12.71
C PRO A 82 4.52 4.95 -11.54
N GLN A 83 3.53 5.31 -10.70
CA GLN A 83 3.19 4.53 -9.53
C GLN A 83 1.68 4.37 -9.36
N ILE A 84 1.22 3.14 -9.21
CA ILE A 84 -0.15 2.80 -8.80
C ILE A 84 -0.09 2.36 -7.35
N VAL A 85 -0.88 3.00 -6.50
CA VAL A 85 -0.83 2.83 -5.05
C VAL A 85 -2.18 2.36 -4.52
N ALA A 86 -2.19 1.50 -3.51
CA ALA A 86 -3.41 1.02 -2.87
C ALA A 86 -3.20 0.82 -1.35
N PRO A 87 -4.28 0.81 -0.53
CA PRO A 87 -4.18 0.89 0.93
C PRO A 87 -3.86 -0.44 1.63
N GLY A 88 -3.35 -1.45 0.94
CA GLY A 88 -3.10 -2.77 1.52
C GLY A 88 -2.27 -2.72 2.78
N GLY A 89 -2.66 -3.52 3.77
CA GLY A 89 -2.00 -3.62 5.06
C GLY A 89 -2.21 -2.43 6.02
N LEU A 90 -2.98 -1.41 5.62
CA LEU A 90 -3.31 -0.27 6.51
C LEU A 90 -4.45 -0.59 7.49
N THR A 91 -4.64 -1.85 7.76
CA THR A 91 -5.60 -2.38 8.74
C THR A 91 -5.00 -2.44 10.13
N VAL A 92 -3.67 -2.61 10.20
CA VAL A 92 -2.95 -2.92 11.43
C VAL A 92 -1.68 -2.09 11.60
N VAL A 93 -1.18 -2.11 12.84
CA VAL A 93 0.21 -1.80 13.18
C VAL A 93 0.91 -3.09 13.63
N ASP A 94 2.12 -3.31 13.15
CA ASP A 94 2.94 -4.44 13.54
C ASP A 94 3.77 -4.15 14.79
N ALA A 95 4.03 -5.18 15.58
CA ALA A 95 5.00 -5.14 16.68
C ALA A 95 5.82 -6.44 16.68
N LYS A 96 7.05 -6.37 17.14
CA LYS A 96 7.88 -7.56 17.33
C LYS A 96 7.36 -8.35 18.54
N THR A 97 7.31 -9.69 18.44
CA THR A 97 6.81 -10.55 19.53
C THR A 97 7.69 -10.55 20.77
N TRP A 98 8.93 -10.08 20.68
CA TRP A 98 9.92 -10.05 21.79
C TRP A 98 10.23 -8.64 22.31
N SER A 99 9.48 -7.62 21.88
CA SER A 99 9.62 -6.24 22.36
C SER A 99 8.30 -5.71 22.90
N GLN A 100 8.37 -4.61 23.65
CA GLN A 100 7.17 -3.91 24.06
C GLN A 100 6.43 -3.37 22.82
N PRO A 101 5.10 -3.37 22.83
CA PRO A 101 4.34 -2.77 21.74
C PRO A 101 4.64 -1.27 21.63
N PRO A 102 4.36 -0.65 20.47
CA PRO A 102 4.47 0.80 20.33
C PRO A 102 3.67 1.51 21.44
N LYS A 103 4.24 2.55 22.04
CA LYS A 103 3.70 3.22 23.24
C LYS A 103 2.21 3.61 23.11
N ASN A 104 1.78 4.05 21.92
CA ASN A 104 0.38 4.43 21.69
C ASN A 104 -0.57 3.23 21.61
N PHE A 105 -0.04 2.00 21.65
CA PHE A 105 -0.79 0.74 21.55
C PHE A 105 -0.68 -0.11 22.81
N GLU A 106 -0.07 0.42 23.88
CA GLU A 106 -0.08 -0.24 25.20
C GLU A 106 -1.50 -0.54 25.65
N GLY A 107 -1.73 -1.76 26.14
CA GLY A 107 -3.04 -2.22 26.61
C GLY A 107 -4.03 -2.62 25.51
N ARG A 108 -3.68 -2.51 24.23
CA ARG A 108 -4.51 -3.03 23.14
C ARG A 108 -4.31 -4.54 22.93
N GLU A 109 -5.33 -5.19 22.38
CA GLU A 109 -5.22 -6.57 21.92
C GLU A 109 -4.28 -6.65 20.73
N PHE A 110 -3.24 -7.51 20.85
CA PHE A 110 -2.35 -7.89 19.77
C PHE A 110 -2.61 -9.33 19.39
N ARG A 111 -2.79 -9.57 18.10
CA ARG A 111 -2.96 -10.92 17.54
C ARG A 111 -1.69 -11.38 16.84
N PRO A 112 -1.24 -12.63 17.07
CA PRO A 112 -0.06 -13.15 16.41
C PRO A 112 -0.28 -13.24 14.89
N HIS A 113 0.66 -12.66 14.13
CA HIS A 113 0.72 -12.78 12.69
C HIS A 113 1.62 -13.95 12.28
N ASN A 114 2.78 -14.04 12.91
CA ASN A 114 3.74 -15.14 12.77
C ASN A 114 4.61 -15.20 14.03
N ARG A 115 5.70 -16.00 13.99
CA ARG A 115 6.61 -16.15 15.13
C ARG A 115 7.33 -14.84 15.53
N LEU A 116 7.46 -13.90 14.61
CA LEU A 116 8.27 -12.69 14.77
C LEU A 116 7.41 -11.43 14.95
N ILE A 117 6.18 -11.44 14.42
CA ILE A 117 5.31 -10.26 14.34
C ILE A 117 3.95 -10.57 14.94
N THR A 118 3.48 -9.63 15.72
CA THR A 118 2.10 -9.54 16.22
C THR A 118 1.49 -8.22 15.74
N CYS A 119 0.16 -8.12 15.64
CA CYS A 119 -0.52 -6.98 15.04
C CYS A 119 -1.67 -6.49 15.91
N ALA A 120 -1.86 -5.18 16.00
CA ALA A 120 -3.05 -4.55 16.57
C ALA A 120 -3.82 -3.78 15.49
N ALA A 121 -5.16 -3.87 15.52
CA ALA A 121 -6.00 -3.16 14.56
C ALA A 121 -5.93 -1.64 14.74
N LEU A 122 -5.90 -0.90 13.63
CA LEU A 122 -5.97 0.56 13.60
C LEU A 122 -7.43 1.02 13.71
N SER A 123 -7.67 1.97 14.60
CA SER A 123 -8.95 2.66 14.76
C SER A 123 -9.26 3.57 13.55
N ALA A 124 -10.52 4.01 13.44
CA ALA A 124 -10.95 4.97 12.42
C ALA A 124 -10.13 6.27 12.41
N SER A 125 -9.77 6.80 13.58
CA SER A 125 -8.94 8.01 13.69
C SER A 125 -7.50 7.76 13.22
N GLU A 126 -6.95 6.59 13.47
CA GLU A 126 -5.60 6.20 13.04
C GLU A 126 -5.57 5.94 11.53
N ARG A 127 -6.57 5.23 10.97
CA ARG A 127 -6.67 5.07 9.50
C ARG A 127 -6.86 6.42 8.81
N LYS A 128 -7.65 7.34 9.37
CA LYS A 128 -7.75 8.71 8.87
C LYS A 128 -6.38 9.42 8.88
N LYS A 129 -5.62 9.32 9.98
CA LYS A 129 -4.27 9.89 10.07
C LYS A 129 -3.32 9.28 9.04
N ALA A 130 -3.37 7.97 8.83
CA ALA A 130 -2.60 7.30 7.78
C ALA A 130 -2.96 7.82 6.39
N ALA A 131 -4.26 8.04 6.12
CA ALA A 131 -4.73 8.63 4.86
C ALA A 131 -4.16 10.03 4.64
N SER A 132 -4.17 10.89 5.67
CA SER A 132 -3.58 12.24 5.55
C SER A 132 -2.11 12.18 5.17
N ILE A 133 -1.34 11.34 5.85
CA ILE A 133 0.11 11.17 5.60
C ILE A 133 0.37 10.66 4.18
N ILE A 134 -0.35 9.64 3.76
CA ILE A 134 -0.20 9.03 2.42
C ILE A 134 -0.63 10.03 1.34
N GLY A 135 -1.78 10.67 1.51
CA GLY A 135 -2.27 11.67 0.56
C GLY A 135 -1.29 12.82 0.36
N GLU A 136 -0.75 13.38 1.44
CA GLU A 136 0.28 14.43 1.39
C GLU A 136 1.57 13.99 0.67
N LYS A 137 1.98 12.73 0.84
CA LYS A 137 3.15 12.17 0.14
C LYS A 137 2.88 12.03 -1.35
N LEU A 138 1.71 11.50 -1.73
CA LEU A 138 1.33 11.32 -3.13
C LEU A 138 1.14 12.66 -3.86
N MET A 139 0.59 13.68 -3.21
CA MET A 139 0.48 15.02 -3.78
C MET A 139 1.81 15.72 -4.08
N LYS A 140 2.92 15.25 -3.50
CA LYS A 140 4.28 15.72 -3.81
C LYS A 140 4.92 14.99 -5.00
N SER A 141 4.25 13.98 -5.55
CA SER A 141 4.76 13.23 -6.68
C SER A 141 4.92 14.11 -7.91
N LYS A 142 6.01 13.88 -8.65
CA LYS A 142 6.32 14.55 -9.93
C LYS A 142 6.12 13.62 -11.13
N GLY A 143 5.79 12.37 -10.89
CA GLY A 143 5.51 11.34 -11.88
C GLY A 143 4.03 10.97 -11.93
N PRO A 144 3.61 10.23 -12.96
CA PRO A 144 2.25 9.69 -13.04
C PRO A 144 1.91 8.91 -11.77
N THR A 145 0.80 9.26 -11.15
CA THR A 145 0.41 8.66 -9.88
C THR A 145 -1.09 8.37 -9.87
N ALA A 146 -1.45 7.14 -9.54
CA ALA A 146 -2.82 6.71 -9.33
C ALA A 146 -2.98 6.09 -7.94
N PHE A 147 -4.11 6.33 -7.32
CA PHE A 147 -4.51 5.66 -6.09
C PHE A 147 -5.81 4.88 -6.32
N ILE A 148 -5.82 3.60 -5.95
CA ILE A 148 -7.01 2.73 -6.02
C ILE A 148 -7.53 2.52 -4.60
N MET A 149 -8.70 3.09 -4.31
CA MET A 149 -9.43 2.86 -3.07
C MET A 149 -10.29 1.59 -3.15
N THR A 150 -10.14 0.71 -2.16
CA THR A 150 -10.88 -0.55 -2.04
C THR A 150 -11.87 -0.45 -0.89
N HIS A 151 -13.18 -0.34 -1.18
CA HIS A 151 -14.22 -0.21 -0.15
C HIS A 151 -14.57 -1.52 0.55
N GLY A 152 -14.23 -2.67 -0.04
CA GLY A 152 -14.42 -4.01 0.52
C GLY A 152 -13.31 -4.45 1.47
N GLY A 153 -12.39 -3.54 1.84
CA GLY A 153 -11.29 -3.80 2.78
C GLY A 153 -9.90 -3.75 2.15
N PHE A 154 -8.91 -3.55 3.00
CA PHE A 154 -7.51 -3.31 2.63
C PHE A 154 -6.64 -4.58 2.62
N ASP A 155 -7.18 -5.67 3.19
CA ASP A 155 -6.54 -6.98 3.23
C ASP A 155 -7.56 -8.08 3.61
N ASP A 156 -7.08 -9.32 3.82
CA ASP A 156 -7.97 -10.44 4.19
C ASP A 156 -8.54 -10.30 5.61
N TRP A 157 -7.89 -9.59 6.51
CA TRP A 157 -8.37 -9.38 7.89
C TRP A 157 -9.39 -8.25 8.01
N ASP A 158 -9.52 -7.43 6.97
CA ASP A 158 -10.42 -6.29 6.86
C ASP A 158 -11.65 -6.62 5.97
N ARG A 159 -12.06 -7.87 5.95
CA ARG A 159 -13.29 -8.33 5.32
C ARG A 159 -14.42 -8.39 6.33
N GLU A 160 -15.65 -8.23 5.88
CA GLU A 160 -16.82 -8.42 6.73
C GLU A 160 -16.78 -9.80 7.41
N GLY A 161 -16.92 -9.80 8.75
CA GLY A 161 -16.81 -10.98 9.59
C GLY A 161 -15.40 -11.29 10.11
N GLU A 162 -14.36 -10.62 9.61
CA GLU A 162 -12.99 -10.79 10.09
C GLU A 162 -12.68 -9.88 11.28
N TRP A 163 -11.64 -10.23 12.04
CA TRP A 163 -11.33 -9.64 13.35
C TRP A 163 -10.96 -8.15 13.32
N ALA A 164 -10.41 -7.67 12.23
CA ALA A 164 -9.95 -6.29 12.09
C ALA A 164 -10.89 -5.44 11.21
N PHE A 165 -12.03 -6.02 10.78
CA PHE A 165 -13.01 -5.31 9.97
C PHE A 165 -13.62 -4.15 10.74
N ASP A 166 -13.54 -2.97 10.15
CA ASP A 166 -14.20 -1.75 10.64
C ASP A 166 -14.59 -0.87 9.45
N GLN A 167 -15.87 -0.96 9.04
CA GLN A 167 -16.41 -0.16 7.92
C GLN A 167 -16.29 1.34 8.18
N ASN A 168 -16.39 1.78 9.43
CA ASN A 168 -16.22 3.20 9.77
C ASN A 168 -14.76 3.65 9.58
N ALA A 169 -13.82 2.77 9.88
CA ALA A 169 -12.40 3.05 9.65
C ALA A 169 -12.06 3.10 8.14
N ILE A 170 -12.62 2.19 7.32
CA ILE A 170 -12.52 2.24 5.86
C ILE A 170 -13.10 3.55 5.32
N ASN A 171 -14.31 3.93 5.75
CA ASN A 171 -14.97 5.16 5.34
C ASN A 171 -14.21 6.42 5.76
N SER A 172 -13.61 6.41 6.95
CA SER A 172 -12.79 7.52 7.46
C SER A 172 -11.53 7.72 6.64
N PHE A 173 -10.86 6.63 6.26
CA PHE A 173 -9.71 6.63 5.37
C PHE A 173 -10.09 7.17 3.98
N HIS A 174 -11.14 6.62 3.37
CA HIS A 174 -11.66 7.03 2.07
C HIS A 174 -11.95 8.54 2.01
N LYS A 175 -12.75 9.02 2.97
CA LYS A 175 -13.14 10.44 3.03
C LYS A 175 -11.93 11.36 3.09
N GLU A 176 -10.93 11.00 3.89
CA GLU A 176 -9.71 11.78 4.02
C GLU A 176 -8.88 11.75 2.73
N MET A 177 -8.67 10.59 2.12
CA MET A 177 -7.96 10.46 0.83
C MET A 177 -8.63 11.30 -0.26
N LYS A 178 -9.95 11.23 -0.38
CA LYS A 178 -10.73 11.99 -1.38
C LYS A 178 -10.67 13.50 -1.17
N ASN A 179 -10.52 13.95 0.08
CA ASN A 179 -10.33 15.36 0.39
C ASN A 179 -8.94 15.86 -0.03
N ILE A 180 -7.91 15.04 0.09
CA ILE A 180 -6.51 15.44 -0.14
C ILE A 180 -6.10 15.24 -1.58
N LEU A 181 -6.40 14.08 -2.17
CA LEU A 181 -5.97 13.78 -3.53
C LEU A 181 -6.73 14.60 -4.56
N LYS A 182 -5.98 15.29 -5.40
CA LYS A 182 -6.44 16.14 -6.51
C LYS A 182 -5.56 15.87 -7.74
N GLU A 183 -5.99 16.34 -8.88
CA GLU A 183 -5.14 16.35 -10.07
C GLU A 183 -3.75 16.96 -9.74
N PRO A 184 -2.67 16.39 -10.24
CA PRO A 184 -2.61 15.36 -11.29
C PRO A 184 -2.67 13.90 -10.76
N VAL A 185 -2.87 13.67 -9.44
CA VAL A 185 -3.02 12.32 -8.89
C VAL A 185 -4.39 11.77 -9.26
N LYS A 186 -4.44 10.68 -9.99
CA LYS A 186 -5.69 10.00 -10.37
C LYS A 186 -6.24 9.20 -9.19
N TYR A 187 -7.55 9.28 -8.94
CA TYR A 187 -8.22 8.57 -7.87
C TYR A 187 -9.30 7.65 -8.41
N TYR A 188 -9.14 6.36 -8.15
CA TYR A 188 -10.07 5.30 -8.56
C TYR A 188 -10.71 4.64 -7.35
N GLU A 189 -11.93 4.16 -7.48
CA GLU A 189 -12.68 3.52 -6.40
C GLU A 189 -13.27 2.19 -6.89
N ILE A 190 -13.13 1.12 -6.08
CA ILE A 190 -13.82 -0.14 -6.29
C ILE A 190 -14.52 -0.60 -5.02
N LYS A 191 -15.63 -1.34 -5.18
CA LYS A 191 -16.39 -1.86 -4.04
C LYS A 191 -15.73 -3.09 -3.40
N GLN A 192 -14.88 -3.77 -4.15
CA GLN A 192 -14.27 -5.02 -3.78
C GLN A 192 -13.11 -4.84 -2.79
N ASN A 193 -12.68 -5.95 -2.18
CA ASN A 193 -11.48 -6.02 -1.39
C ASN A 193 -10.24 -6.03 -2.31
N ILE A 194 -9.10 -5.59 -1.79
CA ILE A 194 -7.82 -5.53 -2.54
C ILE A 194 -7.39 -6.92 -3.09
N ASN A 195 -7.81 -8.00 -2.46
CA ASN A 195 -7.49 -9.36 -2.87
C ASN A 195 -8.50 -9.96 -3.89
N GLU A 196 -9.47 -9.18 -4.37
CA GLU A 196 -10.42 -9.63 -5.38
C GLU A 196 -9.91 -9.35 -6.81
N PRO A 197 -10.37 -10.16 -7.81
CA PRO A 197 -9.91 -10.03 -9.20
C PRO A 197 -10.14 -8.65 -9.82
N GLU A 198 -11.18 -7.94 -9.42
CA GLU A 198 -11.53 -6.63 -9.94
C GLU A 198 -10.45 -5.58 -9.61
N PHE A 199 -9.79 -5.71 -8.45
CA PHE A 199 -8.67 -4.87 -8.10
C PHE A 199 -7.51 -5.06 -9.09
N THR A 200 -7.15 -6.30 -9.37
CA THR A 200 -6.09 -6.64 -10.33
C THR A 200 -6.42 -6.16 -11.72
N SER A 201 -7.67 -6.33 -12.16
CA SER A 201 -8.14 -5.88 -13.47
C SER A 201 -8.01 -4.36 -13.63
N LEU A 202 -8.43 -3.59 -12.63
CA LEU A 202 -8.29 -2.13 -12.65
C LEU A 202 -6.83 -1.68 -12.63
N ALA A 203 -5.99 -2.33 -11.81
CA ALA A 203 -4.56 -2.01 -11.77
C ALA A 203 -3.87 -2.25 -13.13
N LEU A 204 -4.20 -3.34 -13.81
CA LEU A 204 -3.70 -3.65 -15.16
C LEU A 204 -4.26 -2.68 -16.20
N GLN A 205 -5.53 -2.30 -16.11
CA GLN A 205 -6.10 -1.29 -17.00
C GLN A 205 -5.35 0.04 -16.90
N ILE A 206 -5.10 0.54 -15.69
CA ILE A 206 -4.33 1.78 -15.48
C ILE A 206 -2.90 1.64 -16.03
N PHE A 207 -2.29 0.47 -15.83
CA PHE A 207 -0.96 0.18 -16.34
C PHE A 207 -0.93 0.21 -17.87
N ASP A 208 -1.91 -0.42 -18.54
CA ASP A 208 -2.04 -0.46 -20.00
C ASP A 208 -2.29 0.94 -20.58
N GLU A 209 -3.17 1.74 -19.95
CA GLU A 209 -3.38 3.15 -20.33
C GLU A 209 -2.06 3.94 -20.30
N TRP A 210 -1.26 3.78 -19.23
CA TRP A 210 0.03 4.47 -19.12
C TRP A 210 1.10 3.94 -20.09
N LEU A 211 1.02 2.68 -20.48
CA LEU A 211 1.88 2.09 -21.51
C LEU A 211 1.55 2.68 -22.87
N ASP A 212 0.26 2.76 -23.24
CA ASP A 212 -0.23 3.35 -24.49
C ASP A 212 0.08 4.84 -24.58
N GLU A 213 0.02 5.56 -23.48
CA GLU A 213 0.41 6.98 -23.39
C GLU A 213 1.93 7.21 -23.40
N GLY A 214 2.74 6.14 -23.39
CA GLY A 214 4.21 6.21 -23.37
C GLY A 214 4.80 6.71 -22.05
N LEU A 215 4.02 6.67 -20.97
CA LEU A 215 4.47 7.03 -19.60
C LEU A 215 5.30 5.90 -18.98
N ILE A 216 5.02 4.65 -19.33
CA ILE A 216 5.83 3.48 -19.01
C ILE A 216 6.57 3.06 -20.28
N LYS A 217 7.89 2.87 -20.19
CA LYS A 217 8.73 2.50 -21.35
C LYS A 217 9.24 1.08 -21.18
N ILE A 218 9.13 0.30 -22.26
CA ILE A 218 9.84 -0.97 -22.40
C ILE A 218 11.27 -0.61 -22.82
N ASN A 219 12.26 -0.98 -21.99
CA ASN A 219 13.68 -0.74 -22.29
C ASN A 219 14.24 -1.84 -23.18
#